data_47ec19794769d9e465aaba15229c3df2
#
_entry.id   47ec19794769d9e465aaba15229c3df2
#
_cell.length_a   1.000
_cell.length_b   1.000
_cell.length_c   1.000
_cell.angle_alpha   90.00
_cell.angle_beta   90.00
_cell.angle_gamma   90.00
#
_symmetry.space_group_name_H-M   'P 1'
#
loop_
_entity.id
_entity.type
_entity.pdbx_description
1 polymer ?
#
loop_
_entity_poly.entity_id
_entity_poly.type
_entity_poly.pdbx_seq_one_letter_code
_entity_poly.pdbx_strand_id
1 'polypeptide(L)'
;LTNNILSLTPLTEDLMKYLKQYNEVAQGNSTELPDFTKLAKIQDNPHEAELLLNVKDVIDGLQVYDEGDQQRMLECLNIIIGGQILDLERFGIAKEGGKISALNDNIEMDDYTYRVAGCVGVFWTKMSLAHLISMSEEKQDIFFEKGIRFGKALQMINILRDIPEDLRFGRCYIPKQEL
;
A
#
# COMPACT_ATOMS: atom_id res chain seq x y z
N LEU A 1 -8.15 -1.36 3.62
CA LEU A 1 -9.02 -2.48 3.15
C LEU A 1 -8.84 -3.78 3.96
N THR A 2 -7.69 -4.03 4.56
CA THR A 2 -7.36 -5.35 5.13
C THR A 2 -7.48 -5.42 6.65
N ASN A 3 -7.49 -4.31 7.37
CA ASN A 3 -7.38 -4.28 8.83
C ASN A 3 -8.68 -3.96 9.57
N ASN A 4 -9.71 -3.45 8.89
CA ASN A 4 -10.92 -2.93 9.54
C ASN A 4 -12.20 -3.55 8.98
N ILE A 5 -12.20 -4.87 8.74
CA ILE A 5 -13.36 -5.56 8.19
C ILE A 5 -14.09 -6.32 9.30
N LEU A 6 -15.34 -5.94 9.57
CA LEU A 6 -16.26 -6.68 10.42
C LEU A 6 -16.50 -8.10 9.90
N SER A 7 -16.90 -8.99 10.75
CA SER A 7 -17.01 -10.45 10.68
C SER A 7 -17.68 -11.12 9.45
N LEU A 8 -18.15 -10.38 8.47
CA LEU A 8 -18.61 -10.92 7.18
C LEU A 8 -17.47 -10.88 6.19
N THR A 9 -16.65 -11.90 6.19
CA THR A 9 -15.40 -12.02 5.48
C THR A 9 -15.62 -12.05 3.96
N PRO A 10 -15.30 -10.99 3.20
CA PRO A 10 -15.11 -11.16 1.78
C PRO A 10 -13.96 -12.17 1.57
N LEU A 11 -14.03 -12.97 0.51
CA LEU A 11 -12.93 -13.86 0.18
C LEU A 11 -11.68 -13.04 -0.16
N THR A 12 -10.50 -13.54 0.19
CA THR A 12 -9.22 -12.90 -0.17
C THR A 12 -9.17 -12.56 -1.66
N GLU A 13 -9.69 -13.44 -2.51
CA GLU A 13 -9.80 -13.27 -3.95
C GLU A 13 -10.65 -12.06 -4.35
N ASP A 14 -11.75 -11.81 -3.62
CA ASP A 14 -12.59 -10.64 -3.88
C ASP A 14 -11.85 -9.34 -3.58
N LEU A 15 -11.11 -9.26 -2.45
CA LEU A 15 -10.31 -8.07 -2.12
C LEU A 15 -9.21 -7.82 -3.14
N MET A 16 -8.51 -8.88 -3.57
CA MET A 16 -7.49 -8.75 -4.62
C MET A 16 -8.11 -8.29 -5.95
N LYS A 17 -9.32 -8.78 -6.29
CA LYS A 17 -10.03 -8.33 -7.47
C LYS A 17 -10.39 -6.85 -7.39
N TYR A 18 -10.91 -6.37 -6.25
CA TYR A 18 -11.19 -4.94 -6.04
C TYR A 18 -9.94 -4.09 -6.19
N LEU A 19 -8.82 -4.49 -5.61
CA LEU A 19 -7.55 -3.76 -5.71
C LEU A 19 -7.05 -3.71 -7.16
N LYS A 20 -7.09 -4.83 -7.89
CA LYS A 20 -6.70 -4.89 -9.30
C LYS A 20 -7.58 -3.99 -10.17
N GLN A 21 -8.91 -4.09 -10.04
CA GLN A 21 -9.84 -3.28 -10.81
C GLN A 21 -9.67 -1.78 -10.52
N TYR A 22 -9.52 -1.42 -9.24
CA TYR A 22 -9.23 -0.03 -8.86
C TYR A 22 -7.94 0.48 -9.52
N ASN A 23 -6.87 -0.33 -9.49
CA ASN A 23 -5.61 0.04 -10.12
C ASN A 23 -5.74 0.24 -11.63
N GLU A 24 -6.45 -0.65 -12.33
CA GLU A 24 -6.70 -0.51 -13.78
C GLU A 24 -7.42 0.80 -14.11
N VAL A 25 -8.41 1.19 -13.29
CA VAL A 25 -9.10 2.47 -13.49
C VAL A 25 -8.20 3.65 -13.19
N ALA A 26 -7.45 3.60 -12.08
CA ALA A 26 -6.53 4.66 -11.72
C ALA A 26 -5.45 4.88 -12.79
N GLN A 27 -4.93 3.79 -13.39
CA GLN A 27 -3.94 3.83 -14.47
C GLN A 27 -4.53 4.21 -15.84
N GLY A 28 -5.85 4.38 -15.95
CA GLY A 28 -6.52 4.72 -17.20
C GLY A 28 -6.73 3.53 -18.15
N ASN A 29 -6.47 2.31 -17.71
CA ASN A 29 -6.63 1.08 -18.51
C ASN A 29 -8.09 0.59 -18.56
N SER A 30 -8.95 1.07 -17.66
CA SER A 30 -10.37 0.75 -17.58
C SER A 30 -11.17 1.96 -17.13
N THR A 31 -12.46 1.98 -17.44
CA THR A 31 -13.43 2.97 -16.93
C THR A 31 -14.40 2.35 -15.94
N GLU A 32 -14.35 1.04 -15.74
CA GLU A 32 -15.27 0.29 -14.89
C GLU A 32 -14.74 0.23 -13.46
N LEU A 33 -15.18 1.17 -12.62
CA LEU A 33 -14.87 1.18 -11.19
C LEU A 33 -15.64 0.06 -10.49
N PRO A 34 -15.00 -0.71 -9.58
CA PRO A 34 -15.71 -1.70 -8.78
C PRO A 34 -16.72 -1.03 -7.84
N ASP A 35 -17.84 -1.72 -7.60
CA ASP A 35 -18.81 -1.29 -6.58
C ASP A 35 -18.31 -1.64 -5.18
N PHE A 36 -17.85 -0.62 -4.46
CA PHE A 36 -17.35 -0.74 -3.09
C PHE A 36 -18.45 -0.71 -2.01
N THR A 37 -19.74 -0.61 -2.39
CA THR A 37 -20.86 -0.47 -1.43
C THR A 37 -20.89 -1.62 -0.41
N LYS A 38 -20.59 -2.85 -0.84
CA LYS A 38 -20.57 -4.01 0.07
C LYS A 38 -19.40 -3.92 1.07
N LEU A 39 -18.22 -3.49 0.61
CA LEU A 39 -17.06 -3.32 1.47
C LEU A 39 -17.25 -2.16 2.45
N ALA A 40 -17.83 -1.05 2.00
CA ALA A 40 -18.13 0.10 2.84
C ALA A 40 -19.05 -0.26 4.01
N LYS A 41 -20.07 -1.13 3.78
CA LYS A 41 -21.02 -1.55 4.82
C LYS A 41 -20.40 -2.40 5.93
N ILE A 42 -19.24 -3.02 5.68
CA ILE A 42 -18.58 -3.90 6.64
C ILE A 42 -17.31 -3.28 7.24
N GLN A 43 -17.07 -1.98 7.00
CA GLN A 43 -15.97 -1.25 7.63
C GLN A 43 -16.36 -0.84 9.05
N ASP A 44 -15.44 -1.06 9.99
CA ASP A 44 -15.58 -0.59 11.38
C ASP A 44 -15.47 0.93 11.49
N ASN A 45 -14.61 1.51 10.66
CA ASN A 45 -14.35 2.94 10.65
C ASN A 45 -15.29 3.64 9.65
N PRO A 46 -16.21 4.52 10.10
CA PRO A 46 -17.14 5.20 9.22
C PRO A 46 -16.45 6.11 8.19
N HIS A 47 -15.27 6.68 8.50
CA HIS A 47 -14.52 7.52 7.56
C HIS A 47 -13.89 6.68 6.43
N GLU A 48 -13.47 5.44 6.73
CA GLU A 48 -13.01 4.51 5.69
C GLU A 48 -14.17 4.02 4.82
N ALA A 49 -15.34 3.80 5.41
CA ALA A 49 -16.54 3.48 4.67
C ALA A 49 -16.92 4.61 3.70
N GLU A 50 -16.88 5.87 4.18
CA GLU A 50 -17.13 7.06 3.35
C GLU A 50 -16.12 7.19 2.22
N LEU A 51 -14.83 6.98 2.49
CA LEU A 51 -13.77 6.99 1.46
C LEU A 51 -14.03 5.96 0.37
N LEU A 52 -14.44 4.73 0.73
CA LEU A 52 -14.78 3.69 -0.24
C LEU A 52 -15.98 4.05 -1.12
N LEU A 53 -16.97 4.77 -0.58
CA LEU A 53 -18.12 5.25 -1.36
C LEU A 53 -17.77 6.39 -2.31
N ASN A 54 -16.74 7.17 -2.01
CA ASN A 54 -16.28 8.32 -2.77
C ASN A 54 -14.98 8.07 -3.56
N VAL A 55 -14.64 6.80 -3.82
CA VAL A 55 -13.42 6.41 -4.55
C VAL A 55 -13.31 7.08 -5.92
N LYS A 56 -14.45 7.28 -6.61
CA LYS A 56 -14.46 7.96 -7.91
C LYS A 56 -13.94 9.40 -7.80
N ASP A 57 -14.37 10.13 -6.78
CA ASP A 57 -13.96 11.54 -6.59
C ASP A 57 -12.45 11.63 -6.29
N VAL A 58 -11.87 10.62 -5.64
CA VAL A 58 -10.42 10.52 -5.41
C VAL A 58 -9.67 10.36 -6.73
N ILE A 59 -10.15 9.50 -7.63
CA ILE A 59 -9.55 9.30 -8.96
C ILE A 59 -9.71 10.56 -9.82
N ASP A 60 -10.91 11.12 -9.86
CA ASP A 60 -11.18 12.35 -10.61
C ASP A 60 -10.33 13.52 -10.09
N GLY A 61 -10.04 13.55 -8.80
CA GLY A 61 -9.15 14.53 -8.18
C GLY A 61 -7.71 14.51 -8.70
N LEU A 62 -7.24 13.41 -9.27
CA LEU A 62 -5.92 13.36 -9.92
C LEU A 62 -5.83 14.31 -11.13
N GLN A 63 -6.94 14.56 -11.81
CA GLN A 63 -7.00 15.43 -12.98
C GLN A 63 -6.68 16.91 -12.69
N VAL A 64 -6.63 17.31 -11.42
CA VAL A 64 -6.28 18.68 -10.99
C VAL A 64 -4.78 18.95 -11.12
N TYR A 65 -3.96 17.88 -11.11
CA TYR A 65 -2.51 17.98 -11.18
C TYR A 65 -2.00 17.93 -12.62
N ASP A 66 -0.79 18.44 -12.87
CA ASP A 66 -0.16 18.28 -14.18
C ASP A 66 0.17 16.81 -14.49
N GLU A 67 0.35 16.50 -15.77
CA GLU A 67 0.58 15.13 -16.24
C GLU A 67 1.81 14.48 -15.58
N GLY A 68 2.86 15.26 -15.31
CA GLY A 68 4.08 14.75 -14.68
C GLY A 68 3.82 14.33 -13.23
N ASP A 69 3.04 15.11 -12.49
CA ASP A 69 2.68 14.77 -11.11
C ASP A 69 1.67 13.62 -11.05
N GLN A 70 0.69 13.61 -11.97
CA GLN A 70 -0.22 12.47 -12.11
C GLN A 70 0.56 11.17 -12.31
N GLN A 71 1.54 11.16 -13.23
CA GLN A 71 2.37 9.99 -13.49
C GLN A 71 3.15 9.55 -12.25
N ARG A 72 3.76 10.48 -11.51
CA ARG A 72 4.49 10.18 -10.27
C ARG A 72 3.60 9.54 -9.21
N MET A 73 2.38 10.08 -9.04
CA MET A 73 1.38 9.53 -8.11
C MET A 73 0.94 8.13 -8.52
N LEU A 74 0.64 7.92 -9.80
CA LEU A 74 0.17 6.63 -10.33
C LEU A 74 1.24 5.55 -10.26
N GLU A 75 2.50 5.86 -10.53
CA GLU A 75 3.62 4.95 -10.34
C GLU A 75 3.74 4.47 -8.89
N CYS A 76 3.67 5.40 -7.93
CA CYS A 76 3.70 5.08 -6.50
C CYS A 76 2.49 4.22 -6.09
N LEU A 77 1.29 4.61 -6.50
CA LEU A 77 0.04 3.91 -6.22
C LEU A 77 0.07 2.47 -6.74
N ASN A 78 0.55 2.26 -7.96
CA ASN A 78 0.67 0.92 -8.54
C ASN A 78 1.56 -0.01 -7.70
N ILE A 79 2.69 0.49 -7.20
CA ILE A 79 3.59 -0.28 -6.34
C ILE A 79 2.93 -0.60 -5.00
N ILE A 80 2.26 0.36 -4.37
CA ILE A 80 1.55 0.17 -3.09
C ILE A 80 0.44 -0.87 -3.25
N ILE A 81 -0.38 -0.77 -4.30
CA ILE A 81 -1.46 -1.74 -4.56
C ILE A 81 -0.88 -3.13 -4.80
N GLY A 82 0.21 -3.23 -5.58
CA GLY A 82 0.93 -4.50 -5.75
C GLY A 82 1.43 -5.07 -4.43
N GLY A 83 1.88 -4.22 -3.51
CA GLY A 83 2.25 -4.60 -2.13
C GLY A 83 1.08 -5.13 -1.33
N GLN A 84 -0.10 -4.47 -1.39
CA GLN A 84 -1.31 -4.91 -0.70
C GLN A 84 -1.84 -6.25 -1.23
N ILE A 85 -1.77 -6.47 -2.55
CA ILE A 85 -2.15 -7.75 -3.16
C ILE A 85 -1.21 -8.86 -2.67
N LEU A 86 0.09 -8.62 -2.68
CA LEU A 86 1.09 -9.58 -2.21
C LEU A 86 0.91 -9.90 -0.72
N ASP A 87 0.53 -8.92 0.09
CA ASP A 87 0.23 -9.10 1.51
C ASP A 87 -0.98 -10.01 1.72
N LEU A 88 -2.03 -9.83 0.92
CA LEU A 88 -3.19 -10.72 0.91
C LEU A 88 -2.83 -12.14 0.44
N GLU A 89 -1.93 -12.30 -0.52
CA GLU A 89 -1.44 -13.61 -0.98
C GLU A 89 -0.64 -14.32 0.11
N ARG A 90 0.18 -13.59 0.88
CA ARG A 90 1.03 -14.14 1.94
C ARG A 90 0.26 -14.51 3.20
N PHE A 91 -0.62 -13.64 3.65
CA PHE A 91 -1.27 -13.75 4.96
C PHE A 91 -2.79 -14.00 4.89
N GLY A 92 -3.40 -13.78 3.73
CA GLY A 92 -4.85 -13.79 3.60
C GLY A 92 -5.50 -12.59 4.30
N ILE A 93 -6.80 -12.72 4.58
CA ILE A 93 -7.54 -11.71 5.34
C ILE A 93 -7.16 -11.84 6.82
N ALA A 94 -6.92 -10.70 7.46
CA ALA A 94 -6.66 -10.63 8.89
C ALA A 94 -7.80 -11.32 9.68
N LYS A 95 -7.46 -12.27 10.53
CA LYS A 95 -8.41 -13.03 11.34
C LYS A 95 -7.88 -13.17 12.76
N GLU A 96 -8.62 -12.64 13.72
CA GLU A 96 -8.26 -12.76 15.12
C GLU A 96 -8.19 -14.23 15.56
N GLY A 97 -7.10 -14.62 16.24
CA GLY A 97 -6.86 -15.99 16.67
C GLY A 97 -6.50 -16.98 15.55
N GLY A 98 -6.22 -16.49 14.34
CA GLY A 98 -5.74 -17.30 13.22
C GLY A 98 -4.34 -17.86 13.44
N LYS A 99 -3.96 -18.85 12.60
CA LYS A 99 -2.58 -19.36 12.59
C LYS A 99 -1.63 -18.24 12.16
N ILE A 100 -0.60 -18.00 12.96
CA ILE A 100 0.43 -17.01 12.63
C ILE A 100 1.24 -17.46 11.43
N SER A 101 1.33 -16.62 10.42
CA SER A 101 2.24 -16.75 9.29
C SER A 101 3.29 -15.64 9.37
N ALA A 102 4.55 -15.98 9.12
CA ALA A 102 5.65 -15.03 9.10
C ALA A 102 6.27 -14.94 7.70
N LEU A 103 6.92 -13.83 7.38
CA LEU A 103 7.75 -13.71 6.18
C LEU A 103 8.84 -14.79 6.21
N ASN A 104 9.27 -15.26 5.04
CA ASN A 104 10.21 -16.35 4.97
C ASN A 104 11.64 -15.90 5.28
N ASP A 105 12.05 -14.76 4.72
CA ASP A 105 13.43 -14.27 4.79
C ASP A 105 13.49 -12.73 4.74
N ASN A 106 14.71 -12.20 4.84
CA ASN A 106 15.00 -10.78 4.77
C ASN A 106 14.73 -10.17 3.38
N ILE A 107 14.70 -10.98 2.32
CA ILE A 107 14.38 -10.50 0.95
C ILE A 107 12.89 -10.15 0.89
N GLU A 108 12.03 -10.99 1.44
CA GLU A 108 10.59 -10.70 1.51
C GLU A 108 10.30 -9.47 2.40
N MET A 109 11.03 -9.31 3.50
CA MET A 109 10.90 -8.14 4.36
C MET A 109 11.38 -6.86 3.66
N ASP A 110 12.47 -6.94 2.91
CA ASP A 110 12.99 -5.81 2.13
C ASP A 110 12.03 -5.42 1.01
N ASP A 111 11.46 -6.38 0.28
CA ASP A 111 10.43 -6.16 -0.74
C ASP A 111 9.16 -5.56 -0.15
N TYR A 112 8.68 -6.08 0.98
CA TYR A 112 7.52 -5.54 1.68
C TYR A 112 7.73 -4.09 2.09
N THR A 113 8.82 -3.80 2.78
CA THR A 113 9.11 -2.43 3.25
C THR A 113 9.33 -1.45 2.09
N TYR A 114 9.86 -1.92 0.95
CA TYR A 114 9.95 -1.13 -0.26
C TYR A 114 8.57 -0.80 -0.82
N ARG A 115 7.69 -1.79 -1.00
CA ARG A 115 6.38 -1.60 -1.62
C ARG A 115 5.44 -0.73 -0.80
N VAL A 116 5.49 -0.79 0.52
CA VAL A 116 4.58 0.00 1.37
C VAL A 116 5.14 1.37 1.76
N ALA A 117 6.46 1.58 1.70
CA ALA A 117 7.04 2.84 2.15
C ALA A 117 8.30 3.30 1.38
N GLY A 118 9.16 2.39 0.93
CA GLY A 118 10.32 2.76 0.12
C GLY A 118 9.93 3.46 -1.19
N CYS A 119 8.89 2.99 -1.87
CA CYS A 119 8.34 3.61 -3.08
C CYS A 119 7.78 5.02 -2.81
N VAL A 120 7.24 5.26 -1.62
CA VAL A 120 6.81 6.59 -1.17
C VAL A 120 8.03 7.52 -1.02
N GLY A 121 9.15 7.00 -0.55
CA GLY A 121 10.43 7.73 -0.54
C GLY A 121 10.88 8.13 -1.95
N VAL A 122 10.73 7.23 -2.94
CA VAL A 122 10.96 7.55 -4.36
C VAL A 122 10.01 8.64 -4.84
N PHE A 123 8.73 8.52 -4.55
CA PHE A 123 7.71 9.50 -4.92
C PHE A 123 8.05 10.89 -4.39
N TRP A 124 8.31 11.03 -3.09
CA TRP A 124 8.67 12.32 -2.50
C TRP A 124 9.99 12.88 -3.03
N THR A 125 10.96 12.02 -3.35
CA THR A 125 12.20 12.44 -4.01
C THR A 125 11.92 13.03 -5.40
N LYS A 126 11.08 12.34 -6.22
CA LYS A 126 10.68 12.84 -7.54
C LYS A 126 9.94 14.18 -7.45
N MET A 127 8.98 14.30 -6.50
CA MET A 127 8.24 15.54 -6.28
C MET A 127 9.15 16.68 -5.84
N SER A 128 10.09 16.42 -4.93
CA SER A 128 11.06 17.42 -4.48
C SER A 128 11.97 17.91 -5.62
N LEU A 129 12.44 17.01 -6.47
CA LEU A 129 13.26 17.35 -7.64
C LEU A 129 12.46 18.12 -8.70
N ALA A 130 11.18 17.83 -8.84
CA ALA A 130 10.34 18.52 -9.82
C ALA A 130 9.99 19.96 -9.40
N HIS A 131 9.77 20.20 -8.10
CA HIS A 131 9.17 21.45 -7.64
C HIS A 131 10.01 22.28 -6.67
N LEU A 132 10.97 21.67 -5.96
CA LEU A 132 11.62 22.35 -4.84
C LEU A 132 13.13 22.52 -4.99
N ILE A 133 13.83 21.54 -5.54
CA ILE A 133 15.30 21.50 -5.53
C ILE A 133 15.86 21.10 -6.88
N SER A 134 17.03 21.67 -7.19
CA SER A 134 17.83 21.30 -8.36
C SER A 134 19.18 20.77 -7.91
N MET A 135 19.65 19.67 -8.50
CA MET A 135 20.95 19.09 -8.21
C MET A 135 21.48 18.29 -9.42
N SER A 136 22.79 17.98 -9.41
CA SER A 136 23.40 17.16 -10.45
C SER A 136 22.89 15.72 -10.40
N GLU A 137 22.92 15.01 -11.53
CA GLU A 137 22.46 13.61 -11.65
C GLU A 137 23.09 12.70 -10.59
N GLU A 138 24.40 12.79 -10.39
CA GLU A 138 25.11 12.01 -9.36
C GLU A 138 24.53 12.21 -7.95
N LYS A 139 24.12 13.44 -7.61
CA LYS A 139 23.48 13.73 -6.32
C LYS A 139 22.04 13.26 -6.28
N GLN A 140 21.33 13.21 -7.42
CA GLN A 140 19.98 12.68 -7.48
C GLN A 140 19.95 11.20 -7.13
N ASP A 141 20.89 10.39 -7.65
CA ASP A 141 20.97 8.95 -7.34
C ASP A 141 21.12 8.73 -5.83
N ILE A 142 22.03 9.46 -5.19
CA ILE A 142 22.20 9.41 -3.73
C ILE A 142 20.93 9.84 -3.00
N PHE A 143 20.21 10.83 -3.54
CA PHE A 143 18.98 11.33 -2.93
C PHE A 143 17.85 10.30 -3.03
N PHE A 144 17.72 9.59 -4.16
CA PHE A 144 16.82 8.46 -4.32
C PHE A 144 17.11 7.33 -3.34
N GLU A 145 18.37 6.90 -3.24
CA GLU A 145 18.78 5.87 -2.27
C GLU A 145 18.40 6.24 -0.83
N LYS A 146 18.65 7.50 -0.44
CA LYS A 146 18.27 8.00 0.90
C LYS A 146 16.75 8.05 1.09
N GLY A 147 15.99 8.45 0.07
CA GLY A 147 14.54 8.47 0.10
C GLY A 147 13.94 7.07 0.33
N ILE A 148 14.42 6.09 -0.44
CA ILE A 148 14.03 4.68 -0.29
C ILE A 148 14.37 4.18 1.12
N ARG A 149 15.60 4.40 1.55
CA ARG A 149 16.09 3.94 2.86
C ARG A 149 15.31 4.57 4.01
N PHE A 150 14.97 5.86 3.89
CA PHE A 150 14.14 6.55 4.88
C PHE A 150 12.74 5.96 4.96
N GLY A 151 12.08 5.74 3.82
CA GLY A 151 10.75 5.10 3.77
C GLY A 151 10.76 3.71 4.41
N LYS A 152 11.72 2.85 4.00
CA LYS A 152 11.89 1.51 4.60
C LYS A 152 12.12 1.58 6.11
N ALA A 153 12.95 2.52 6.59
CA ALA A 153 13.23 2.68 8.02
C ALA A 153 11.96 3.06 8.82
N LEU A 154 11.12 3.96 8.29
CA LEU A 154 9.83 4.28 8.91
C LEU A 154 8.91 3.06 8.98
N GLN A 155 8.88 2.24 7.92
CA GLN A 155 8.09 1.01 7.93
C GLN A 155 8.61 -0.02 8.93
N MET A 156 9.92 -0.14 9.11
CA MET A 156 10.49 -0.98 10.15
C MET A 156 10.04 -0.55 11.56
N ILE A 157 9.96 0.76 11.82
CA ILE A 157 9.42 1.27 13.08
C ILE A 157 7.95 0.88 13.24
N ASN A 158 7.15 1.00 12.18
CA ASN A 158 5.74 0.57 12.20
C ASN A 158 5.63 -0.94 12.48
N ILE A 159 6.40 -1.78 11.79
CA ILE A 159 6.43 -3.23 12.05
C ILE A 159 6.71 -3.52 13.52
N LEU A 160 7.73 -2.89 14.10
CA LEU A 160 8.10 -3.12 15.52
C LEU A 160 7.00 -2.64 16.47
N ARG A 161 6.38 -1.50 16.19
CA ARG A 161 5.28 -0.96 17.00
C ARG A 161 4.06 -1.86 16.98
N ASP A 162 3.73 -2.38 15.81
CA ASP A 162 2.45 -3.04 15.53
C ASP A 162 2.53 -4.58 15.72
N ILE A 163 3.69 -5.14 16.13
CA ILE A 163 3.87 -6.58 16.39
C ILE A 163 2.72 -7.20 17.21
N PRO A 164 2.28 -6.62 18.35
CA PRO A 164 1.24 -7.25 19.15
C PRO A 164 -0.10 -7.34 18.41
N GLU A 165 -0.43 -6.35 17.60
CA GLU A 165 -1.66 -6.31 16.82
C GLU A 165 -1.59 -7.25 15.63
N ASP A 166 -0.50 -7.21 14.87
CA ASP A 166 -0.27 -8.08 13.70
C ASP A 166 -0.31 -9.56 14.10
N LEU A 167 0.32 -9.93 15.20
CA LEU A 167 0.28 -11.31 15.70
C LEU A 167 -1.14 -11.75 16.10
N ARG A 168 -1.95 -10.86 16.68
CA ARG A 168 -3.37 -11.16 16.96
C ARG A 168 -4.14 -11.51 15.68
N PHE A 169 -3.81 -10.83 14.58
CA PHE A 169 -4.43 -11.06 13.27
C PHE A 169 -3.74 -12.14 12.42
N GLY A 170 -2.79 -12.88 13.00
CA GLY A 170 -2.13 -14.00 12.35
C GLY A 170 -0.99 -13.60 11.41
N ARG A 171 -0.47 -12.38 11.50
CA ARG A 171 0.58 -11.84 10.64
C ARG A 171 1.86 -11.60 11.43
N CYS A 172 3.00 -11.89 10.81
CA CYS A 172 4.31 -11.55 11.36
C CYS A 172 5.23 -11.06 10.22
N TYR A 173 5.59 -9.80 10.27
CA TYR A 173 6.51 -9.21 9.28
C TYR A 173 7.98 -9.40 9.66
N ILE A 174 8.27 -10.02 10.81
CA ILE A 174 9.62 -10.47 11.15
C ILE A 174 9.86 -11.80 10.43
N PRO A 175 10.98 -11.94 9.69
CA PRO A 175 11.30 -13.17 8.98
C PRO A 175 11.46 -14.36 9.93
N LYS A 176 11.04 -15.56 9.46
CA LYS A 176 11.18 -16.81 10.23
C LYS A 176 12.61 -17.09 10.67
N GLN A 177 13.59 -16.69 9.90
CA GLN A 177 15.01 -16.90 10.20
C GLN A 177 15.52 -15.99 11.34
N GLU A 178 14.75 -14.98 11.74
CA GLU A 178 15.09 -14.04 12.83
C GLU A 178 14.27 -14.33 14.11
N LEU A 179 13.34 -15.29 14.07
CA LEU A 179 12.53 -15.77 15.20
C LEU A 179 13.16 -16.97 15.88
#